data_6bc2aec3601aa6468c71e86c235d2523
#
_entry.id   6bc2aec3601aa6468c71e86c235d2523
#
_cell.length_a   1.000
_cell.length_b   1.000
_cell.length_c   1.000
_cell.angle_alpha   90.00
_cell.angle_beta   90.00
_cell.angle_gamma   90.00
#
_symmetry.space_group_name_H-M   'P 1'
#
loop_
_entity.id
_entity.type
_entity.pdbx_description
1 polymer ?
#
loop_
_entity_poly.entity_id
_entity_poly.type
_entity_poly.pdbx_seq_one_letter_code
_entity_poly.pdbx_strand_id
1 'polypeptide(L)'
;QEVHDVLQQYGGHAMAAGLRLHTDDLERFRAKLSENWKPEENDLERNLRIDFPIDLRYVDPALAREIERLEPYGKGNPKPVFASNQVELAGVKVIGKNRNTLRFRFRRGSREYTGIQFRGAEETLKKMYTKFGRRFESAFQEQGEGLMVSIAYTPQMNEYAGARFLQLVIEDIR
;
A
#
# COMPACT_ATOMS: atom_id res chain seq x y z
N GLN A 1 -3.18 1.94 -32.19
CA GLN A 1 -3.08 2.06 -33.66
C GLN A 1 -3.04 3.53 -34.14
N GLU A 2 -3.54 4.48 -33.40
CA GLU A 2 -3.75 5.88 -33.82
C GLU A 2 -2.54 6.82 -33.69
N VAL A 3 -1.41 6.32 -33.17
CA VAL A 3 -0.16 7.10 -33.00
C VAL A 3 1.00 6.60 -33.86
N HIS A 4 0.73 5.69 -34.80
CA HIS A 4 1.75 5.03 -35.63
C HIS A 4 2.56 5.98 -36.51
N ASP A 5 1.95 7.08 -36.95
CA ASP A 5 2.56 8.06 -37.82
C ASP A 5 3.65 8.91 -37.20
N VAL A 6 3.77 8.87 -35.85
CA VAL A 6 4.81 9.57 -35.09
C VAL A 6 5.84 8.61 -34.46
N LEU A 7 5.68 7.29 -34.66
CA LEU A 7 6.56 6.27 -34.10
C LEU A 7 7.50 5.71 -35.15
N GLN A 8 8.79 5.65 -34.85
CA GLN A 8 9.78 4.96 -35.66
C GLN A 8 9.81 3.46 -35.39
N GLN A 9 9.64 3.10 -34.15
CA GLN A 9 9.64 1.71 -33.68
C GLN A 9 8.83 1.58 -32.41
N TYR A 10 8.11 0.50 -32.29
CA TYR A 10 7.38 0.17 -31.05
C TYR A 10 7.29 -1.34 -30.89
N GLY A 11 7.10 -1.79 -29.67
CA GLY A 11 6.85 -3.18 -29.31
C GLY A 11 6.50 -3.31 -27.85
N GLY A 12 5.86 -4.41 -27.49
CA GLY A 12 5.47 -4.64 -26.10
C GLY A 12 4.39 -5.69 -25.95
N HIS A 13 3.83 -5.72 -24.77
CA HIS A 13 2.71 -6.57 -24.36
C HIS A 13 1.76 -5.76 -23.47
N ALA A 14 0.65 -6.36 -23.03
CA ALA A 14 -0.40 -5.66 -22.25
C ALA A 14 0.11 -4.89 -21.02
N MET A 15 1.23 -5.28 -20.44
CA MET A 15 1.75 -4.67 -19.18
C MET A 15 2.89 -3.67 -19.39
N ALA A 16 3.55 -3.69 -20.57
CA ALA A 16 4.64 -2.76 -20.86
C ALA A 16 4.88 -2.63 -22.36
N ALA A 17 5.11 -1.41 -22.84
CA ALA A 17 5.47 -1.14 -24.22
C ALA A 17 6.70 -0.22 -24.27
N GLY A 18 7.60 -0.53 -25.23
CA GLY A 18 8.70 0.34 -25.59
C GLY A 18 8.43 1.01 -26.94
N LEU A 19 8.87 2.25 -27.10
CA LEU A 19 8.71 2.98 -28.34
C LEU A 19 9.94 3.87 -28.63
N ARG A 20 10.15 4.17 -29.91
CA ARG A 20 11.13 5.11 -30.40
C ARG A 20 10.45 6.14 -31.27
N LEU A 21 10.76 7.39 -31.04
CA LEU A 21 10.29 8.52 -31.87
C LEU A 21 11.39 9.60 -31.97
N HIS A 22 11.25 10.54 -32.90
CA HIS A 22 12.09 11.72 -32.92
C HIS A 22 11.71 12.68 -31.79
N THR A 23 12.70 13.37 -31.24
CA THR A 23 12.46 14.35 -30.16
C THR A 23 11.44 15.42 -30.56
N ASP A 24 11.47 15.85 -31.82
CA ASP A 24 10.55 16.84 -32.37
C ASP A 24 9.09 16.37 -32.42
N ASP A 25 8.85 15.05 -32.46
CA ASP A 25 7.51 14.46 -32.48
C ASP A 25 6.95 14.21 -31.05
N LEU A 26 7.70 14.50 -29.99
CA LEU A 26 7.30 14.17 -28.63
C LEU A 26 5.99 14.86 -28.23
N GLU A 27 5.85 16.16 -28.51
CA GLU A 27 4.63 16.89 -28.15
C GLU A 27 3.42 16.43 -28.97
N ARG A 28 3.63 16.14 -30.27
CA ARG A 28 2.58 15.56 -31.11
C ARG A 28 2.14 14.17 -30.64
N PHE A 29 3.09 13.35 -30.20
CA PHE A 29 2.82 12.05 -29.60
C PHE A 29 2.00 12.18 -28.31
N ARG A 30 2.38 13.09 -27.40
CA ARG A 30 1.65 13.37 -26.15
C ARG A 30 0.20 13.80 -26.44
N ALA A 31 0.01 14.74 -27.36
CA ALA A 31 -1.31 15.22 -27.72
C ALA A 31 -2.19 14.08 -28.21
N LYS A 32 -1.71 13.26 -29.17
CA LYS A 32 -2.44 12.10 -29.68
C LYS A 32 -2.76 11.06 -28.62
N LEU A 33 -1.82 10.79 -27.71
CA LEU A 33 -2.08 9.87 -26.58
C LEU A 33 -3.20 10.39 -25.70
N SER A 34 -3.17 11.67 -25.35
CA SER A 34 -4.18 12.29 -24.47
C SER A 34 -5.57 12.34 -25.10
N GLU A 35 -5.65 12.57 -26.42
CA GLU A 35 -6.93 12.57 -27.16
C GLU A 35 -7.57 11.18 -27.22
N ASN A 36 -6.73 10.14 -27.37
CA ASN A 36 -7.18 8.78 -27.56
C ASN A 36 -7.31 7.98 -26.27
N TRP A 37 -6.69 8.46 -25.18
CA TRP A 37 -6.82 7.81 -23.88
C TRP A 37 -8.08 8.30 -23.17
N LYS A 38 -9.08 7.45 -23.11
CA LYS A 38 -10.33 7.67 -22.39
C LYS A 38 -10.41 6.63 -21.28
N PRO A 39 -9.76 6.87 -20.13
CA PRO A 39 -9.84 5.94 -19.02
C PRO A 39 -11.28 5.86 -18.51
N GLU A 40 -11.77 4.66 -18.22
CA GLU A 40 -12.98 4.48 -17.45
C GLU A 40 -12.71 4.88 -15.98
N GLU A 41 -13.74 5.29 -15.27
CA GLU A 41 -13.61 5.74 -13.87
C GLU A 41 -12.93 4.67 -12.99
N ASN A 42 -13.17 3.40 -13.27
CA ASN A 42 -12.57 2.25 -12.59
C ASN A 42 -11.09 1.99 -12.97
N ASP A 43 -10.61 2.46 -14.11
CA ASP A 43 -9.21 2.25 -14.55
C ASP A 43 -8.20 3.00 -13.67
N LEU A 44 -8.67 4.05 -12.99
CA LEU A 44 -7.88 4.88 -12.08
C LEU A 44 -8.01 4.44 -10.62
N GLU A 45 -8.93 3.53 -10.31
CA GLU A 45 -9.08 3.01 -8.97
C GLU A 45 -7.99 1.97 -8.63
N ARG A 46 -7.33 2.21 -7.51
CA ARG A 46 -6.37 1.24 -6.97
C ARG A 46 -7.12 0.07 -6.33
N ASN A 47 -7.28 -1.03 -7.06
CA ASN A 47 -7.84 -2.26 -6.53
C ASN A 47 -6.79 -3.03 -5.74
N LEU A 48 -7.07 -3.29 -4.45
CA LEU A 48 -6.26 -4.14 -3.58
C LEU A 48 -6.98 -5.49 -3.41
N ARG A 49 -6.35 -6.56 -3.92
CA ARG A 49 -6.84 -7.90 -3.71
C ARG A 49 -6.49 -8.37 -2.29
N ILE A 50 -7.52 -8.78 -1.54
CA ILE A 50 -7.37 -9.41 -0.24
C ILE A 50 -7.43 -10.93 -0.44
N ASP A 51 -6.41 -11.65 0.01
CA ASP A 51 -6.38 -13.11 -0.09
C ASP A 51 -7.07 -13.77 1.12
N PHE A 52 -6.89 -13.19 2.33
CA PHE A 52 -7.44 -13.75 3.56
C PHE A 52 -7.99 -12.69 4.51
N PRO A 53 -9.31 -12.67 4.80
CA PRO A 53 -9.85 -11.96 5.96
C PRO A 53 -9.56 -12.77 7.24
N ILE A 54 -8.97 -12.14 8.25
CA ILE A 54 -8.58 -12.77 9.51
C ILE A 54 -8.75 -11.81 10.69
N ASP A 55 -9.18 -12.30 11.85
CA ASP A 55 -9.13 -11.47 13.07
C ASP A 55 -7.66 -11.31 13.49
N LEU A 56 -7.25 -10.08 13.78
CA LEU A 56 -5.87 -9.73 14.12
C LEU A 56 -5.33 -10.54 15.31
N ARG A 57 -6.20 -11.05 16.21
CA ARG A 57 -5.81 -11.90 17.34
C ARG A 57 -5.13 -13.21 16.94
N TYR A 58 -5.38 -13.69 15.73
CA TYR A 58 -4.76 -14.91 15.19
C TYR A 58 -3.45 -14.64 14.43
N VAL A 59 -3.06 -13.37 14.30
CA VAL A 59 -1.81 -13.01 13.66
C VAL A 59 -0.70 -13.01 14.70
N ASP A 60 0.22 -13.94 14.54
CA ASP A 60 1.33 -14.18 15.45
C ASP A 60 2.66 -14.44 14.69
N PRO A 61 3.79 -14.56 15.39
CA PRO A 61 5.06 -14.88 14.75
C PRO A 61 5.10 -16.25 14.05
N ALA A 62 4.23 -17.20 14.43
CA ALA A 62 4.17 -18.50 13.77
C ALA A 62 3.56 -18.37 12.38
N LEU A 63 2.43 -17.65 12.26
CA LEU A 63 1.83 -17.32 10.96
C LEU A 63 2.81 -16.58 10.04
N ALA A 64 3.53 -15.59 10.56
CA ALA A 64 4.51 -14.85 9.76
C ALA A 64 5.62 -15.77 9.19
N ARG A 65 6.12 -16.71 9.98
CA ARG A 65 7.10 -17.71 9.51
C ARG A 65 6.54 -18.68 8.47
N GLU A 66 5.27 -19.11 8.61
CA GLU A 66 4.64 -19.94 7.57
C GLU A 66 4.49 -19.18 6.24
N ILE A 67 4.20 -17.88 6.29
CA ILE A 67 4.14 -17.03 5.11
C ILE A 67 5.54 -16.89 4.47
N GLU A 68 6.61 -16.72 5.25
CA GLU A 68 7.99 -16.70 4.76
C GLU A 68 8.35 -17.97 3.97
N ARG A 69 7.79 -19.11 4.29
CA ARG A 69 8.03 -20.38 3.57
C ARG A 69 7.45 -20.41 2.16
N LEU A 70 6.57 -19.49 1.81
CA LEU A 70 6.02 -19.35 0.46
C LEU A 70 6.97 -18.57 -0.48
N GLU A 71 8.07 -18.03 0.03
CA GLU A 71 9.08 -17.34 -0.78
C GLU A 71 9.79 -18.30 -1.77
N PRO A 72 10.30 -17.79 -2.92
CA PRO A 72 10.40 -16.38 -3.31
C PRO A 72 9.09 -15.82 -3.89
N TYR A 73 8.76 -14.59 -3.50
CA TYR A 73 7.63 -13.86 -4.06
C TYR A 73 8.00 -13.16 -5.37
N GLY A 74 7.02 -13.05 -6.29
CA GLY A 74 7.22 -12.40 -7.58
C GLY A 74 6.02 -12.55 -8.50
N LYS A 75 6.26 -12.41 -9.81
CA LYS A 75 5.21 -12.60 -10.82
C LYS A 75 4.72 -14.06 -10.78
N GLY A 76 3.42 -14.27 -10.57
CA GLY A 76 2.81 -15.61 -10.43
C GLY A 76 2.77 -16.16 -8.99
N ASN A 77 3.53 -15.56 -8.05
CA ASN A 77 3.48 -15.86 -6.62
C ASN A 77 3.53 -14.54 -5.82
N PRO A 78 2.45 -13.74 -5.83
CA PRO A 78 2.43 -12.49 -5.09
C PRO A 78 2.42 -12.72 -3.59
N LYS A 79 2.95 -11.76 -2.85
CA LYS A 79 2.90 -11.77 -1.39
C LYS A 79 1.44 -11.76 -0.92
N PRO A 80 1.02 -12.65 -0.01
CA PRO A 80 -0.37 -12.70 0.42
C PRO A 80 -0.75 -11.47 1.24
N VAL A 81 -1.94 -10.93 0.96
CA VAL A 81 -2.51 -9.79 1.66
C VAL A 81 -3.65 -10.25 2.55
N PHE A 82 -3.52 -9.92 3.83
CA PHE A 82 -4.53 -10.18 4.86
C PHE A 82 -5.35 -8.93 5.13
N ALA A 83 -6.58 -9.10 5.61
CA ALA A 83 -7.39 -7.99 6.09
C ALA A 83 -7.97 -8.28 7.47
N SER A 84 -7.95 -7.27 8.35
CA SER A 84 -8.59 -7.33 9.66
C SER A 84 -9.47 -6.10 9.86
N ASN A 85 -10.68 -6.35 10.35
CA ASN A 85 -11.65 -5.32 10.68
C ASN A 85 -11.68 -5.05 12.19
N GLN A 86 -12.24 -3.89 12.57
CA GLN A 86 -12.40 -3.49 13.97
C GLN A 86 -11.09 -3.58 14.77
N VAL A 87 -10.03 -3.06 14.19
CA VAL A 87 -8.72 -2.92 14.82
C VAL A 87 -8.63 -1.52 15.42
N GLU A 88 -8.24 -1.41 16.66
CA GLU A 88 -8.02 -0.12 17.30
C GLU A 88 -6.69 0.48 16.81
N LEU A 89 -6.74 1.66 16.21
CA LEU A 89 -5.58 2.47 15.91
C LEU A 89 -5.24 3.30 17.14
N ALA A 90 -4.27 2.86 17.91
CA ALA A 90 -3.84 3.46 19.17
C ALA A 90 -2.73 4.51 19.02
N GLY A 91 -2.11 4.60 17.84
CA GLY A 91 -1.10 5.62 17.58
C GLY A 91 -0.57 5.58 16.16
N VAL A 92 -0.11 6.74 15.68
CA VAL A 92 0.52 6.92 14.36
C VAL A 92 1.73 7.84 14.50
N LYS A 93 2.85 7.46 13.90
CA LYS A 93 4.05 8.31 13.84
C LYS A 93 4.61 8.35 12.42
N VAL A 94 4.98 9.54 11.97
CA VAL A 94 5.77 9.71 10.75
C VAL A 94 7.23 9.47 11.07
N ILE A 95 7.86 8.53 10.39
CA ILE A 95 9.25 8.14 10.61
C ILE A 95 10.06 8.16 9.32
N GLY A 96 11.38 7.92 9.45
CA GLY A 96 12.31 7.89 8.33
C GLY A 96 12.82 9.28 7.93
N LYS A 97 14.01 9.31 7.31
CA LYS A 97 14.71 10.56 6.93
C LYS A 97 13.86 11.42 5.98
N ASN A 98 13.13 10.79 5.07
CA ASN A 98 12.30 11.48 4.08
C ASN A 98 10.85 11.69 4.56
N ARG A 99 10.50 11.35 5.80
CA ARG A 99 9.16 11.47 6.38
C ARG A 99 8.05 10.84 5.52
N ASN A 100 8.36 9.77 4.79
CA ASN A 100 7.44 9.08 3.88
C ASN A 100 7.04 7.68 4.38
N THR A 101 7.32 7.39 5.64
CA THR A 101 6.98 6.12 6.29
C THR A 101 6.09 6.38 7.49
N LEU A 102 5.02 5.63 7.62
CA LEU A 102 4.15 5.66 8.81
C LEU A 102 4.42 4.44 9.67
N ARG A 103 4.58 4.66 10.95
CA ARG A 103 4.53 3.60 11.96
C ARG A 103 3.21 3.71 12.70
N PHE A 104 2.45 2.63 12.69
CA PHE A 104 1.18 2.49 13.39
C PHE A 104 1.35 1.63 14.63
N ARG A 105 0.61 1.96 15.66
CA ARG A 105 0.38 1.11 16.81
C ARG A 105 -1.09 0.69 16.78
N PHE A 106 -1.31 -0.59 16.56
CA PHE A 106 -2.64 -1.18 16.56
C PHE A 106 -2.86 -1.98 17.83
N ARG A 107 -4.11 -2.06 18.25
CA ARG A 107 -4.53 -2.88 19.39
C ARG A 107 -5.71 -3.75 19.00
N ARG A 108 -5.69 -5.00 19.46
CA ARG A 108 -6.84 -5.90 19.38
C ARG A 108 -6.93 -6.76 20.64
N GLY A 109 -7.94 -6.51 21.48
CA GLY A 109 -7.99 -7.05 22.84
C GLY A 109 -6.81 -6.54 23.68
N SER A 110 -6.10 -7.45 24.34
CA SER A 110 -4.90 -7.12 25.13
C SER A 110 -3.59 -7.08 24.35
N ARG A 111 -3.61 -7.36 23.04
CA ARG A 111 -2.39 -7.43 22.22
C ARG A 111 -2.17 -6.13 21.45
N GLU A 112 -0.91 -5.71 21.39
CA GLU A 112 -0.46 -4.63 20.52
C GLU A 112 0.32 -5.17 19.32
N TYR A 113 0.19 -4.46 18.18
CA TYR A 113 0.85 -4.80 16.93
C TYR A 113 1.47 -3.55 16.33
N THR A 114 2.67 -3.68 15.81
CA THR A 114 3.33 -2.62 15.04
C THR A 114 3.02 -2.78 13.57
N GLY A 115 2.45 -1.74 12.96
CA GLY A 115 2.28 -1.62 11.52
C GLY A 115 3.30 -0.66 10.91
N ILE A 116 3.77 -0.95 9.70
CA ILE A 116 4.65 -0.04 8.95
C ILE A 116 4.11 0.10 7.52
N GLN A 117 3.98 1.33 7.08
CA GLN A 117 3.72 1.67 5.68
C GLN A 117 4.92 2.44 5.14
N PHE A 118 5.63 1.86 4.19
CA PHE A 118 6.92 2.41 3.70
C PHE A 118 6.79 3.57 2.72
N ARG A 119 5.64 3.78 2.11
CA ARG A 119 5.40 4.83 1.10
C ARG A 119 3.99 5.40 1.24
N GLY A 120 3.77 6.60 0.69
CA GLY A 120 2.44 7.21 0.64
C GLY A 120 1.96 7.77 1.98
N ALA A 121 2.87 8.14 2.88
CA ALA A 121 2.53 8.68 4.21
C ALA A 121 1.56 9.88 4.11
N GLU A 122 1.85 10.83 3.24
CA GLU A 122 1.05 12.04 3.07
C GLU A 122 -0.37 11.74 2.59
N GLU A 123 -0.49 10.87 1.57
CA GLU A 123 -1.77 10.45 1.03
C GLU A 123 -2.63 9.73 2.07
N THR A 124 -2.01 8.80 2.81
CA THR A 124 -2.70 8.07 3.88
C THR A 124 -3.15 9.00 5.00
N LEU A 125 -2.29 9.92 5.45
CA LEU A 125 -2.65 10.91 6.47
C LEU A 125 -3.82 11.78 5.99
N LYS A 126 -3.74 12.32 4.76
CA LYS A 126 -4.83 13.12 4.18
C LYS A 126 -6.14 12.34 4.13
N LYS A 127 -6.13 11.09 3.68
CA LYS A 127 -7.30 10.19 3.65
C LYS A 127 -7.88 9.99 5.05
N MET A 128 -7.04 9.71 6.03
CA MET A 128 -7.47 9.48 7.41
C MET A 128 -8.02 10.75 8.08
N TYR A 129 -7.38 11.91 7.88
CA TYR A 129 -7.91 13.19 8.35
C TYR A 129 -9.25 13.54 7.70
N THR A 130 -9.40 13.34 6.39
CA THR A 130 -10.65 13.59 5.68
C THR A 130 -11.79 12.71 6.21
N LYS A 131 -11.50 11.44 6.49
CA LYS A 131 -12.51 10.47 6.93
C LYS A 131 -12.88 10.60 8.40
N PHE A 132 -11.93 10.83 9.29
CA PHE A 132 -12.10 10.72 10.74
C PHE A 132 -11.91 12.04 11.52
N GLY A 133 -11.36 13.07 10.87
CA GLY A 133 -11.19 14.39 11.45
C GLY A 133 -10.45 14.39 12.78
N ARG A 134 -11.03 15.05 13.80
CA ARG A 134 -10.42 15.17 15.15
C ARG A 134 -10.17 13.83 15.85
N ARG A 135 -10.92 12.79 15.53
CA ARG A 135 -10.70 11.46 16.13
C ARG A 135 -9.37 10.87 15.67
N PHE A 136 -9.00 11.09 14.41
CA PHE A 136 -7.70 10.69 13.90
C PHE A 136 -6.57 11.53 14.49
N GLU A 137 -6.80 12.82 14.69
CA GLU A 137 -5.83 13.72 15.35
C GLU A 137 -5.48 13.24 16.76
N SER A 138 -6.47 12.81 17.55
CA SER A 138 -6.25 12.24 18.89
C SER A 138 -5.39 10.96 18.83
N ALA A 139 -5.64 10.08 17.85
CA ALA A 139 -4.82 8.89 17.64
C ALA A 139 -3.39 9.24 17.19
N PHE A 140 -3.24 10.28 16.35
CA PHE A 140 -1.94 10.78 15.91
C PHE A 140 -1.12 11.36 17.05
N GLN A 141 -1.75 12.02 18.02
CA GLN A 141 -1.11 12.56 19.22
C GLN A 141 -0.91 11.51 20.33
N GLU A 142 -1.32 10.27 20.11
CA GLU A 142 -1.34 9.19 21.12
C GLU A 142 -2.16 9.56 22.39
N GLN A 143 -3.12 10.46 22.23
CA GLN A 143 -3.99 10.97 23.30
C GLN A 143 -5.45 10.57 23.00
N GLY A 144 -6.07 9.84 23.90
CA GLY A 144 -7.48 9.53 23.84
C GLY A 144 -7.82 8.09 23.48
N GLU A 145 -9.12 7.84 23.25
CA GLU A 145 -9.64 6.55 22.81
C GLU A 145 -9.17 6.25 21.40
N GLY A 146 -8.74 4.99 21.16
CA GLY A 146 -8.29 4.53 19.86
C GLY A 146 -9.42 4.56 18.82
N LEU A 147 -9.03 4.83 17.58
CA LEU A 147 -9.93 4.85 16.44
C LEU A 147 -10.10 3.44 15.87
N MET A 148 -11.33 2.97 15.69
CA MET A 148 -11.60 1.67 15.05
C MET A 148 -11.44 1.78 13.54
N VAL A 149 -10.57 0.94 12.97
CA VAL A 149 -10.22 0.92 11.55
C VAL A 149 -10.24 -0.50 10.99
N SER A 150 -10.25 -0.59 9.67
CA SER A 150 -9.95 -1.81 8.91
C SER A 150 -8.58 -1.67 8.27
N ILE A 151 -7.78 -2.71 8.31
CA ILE A 151 -6.43 -2.72 7.74
C ILE A 151 -6.23 -3.87 6.76
N ALA A 152 -5.49 -3.59 5.69
CA ALA A 152 -4.95 -4.60 4.79
C ALA A 152 -3.43 -4.62 4.94
N TYR A 153 -2.86 -5.79 5.11
CA TYR A 153 -1.46 -5.93 5.49
C TYR A 153 -0.88 -7.29 5.13
N THR A 154 0.45 -7.37 5.11
CA THR A 154 1.19 -8.65 5.12
C THR A 154 1.95 -8.77 6.44
N PRO A 155 1.73 -9.82 7.25
CA PRO A 155 2.55 -10.07 8.43
C PRO A 155 3.93 -10.58 8.01
N GLN A 156 4.98 -10.08 8.65
CA GLN A 156 6.35 -10.55 8.43
C GLN A 156 7.17 -10.48 9.71
N MET A 157 8.23 -11.27 9.79
CA MET A 157 9.24 -11.13 10.82
C MET A 157 10.22 -10.03 10.42
N ASN A 158 10.41 -9.05 11.29
CA ASN A 158 11.44 -8.03 11.12
C ASN A 158 12.56 -8.24 12.13
N GLU A 159 13.79 -7.93 11.74
CA GLU A 159 14.97 -7.98 12.63
C GLU A 159 15.55 -6.58 12.76
N TYR A 160 15.67 -6.11 13.97
CA TYR A 160 16.29 -4.83 14.29
C TYR A 160 17.06 -4.92 15.61
N ALA A 161 18.31 -4.45 15.59
CA ALA A 161 19.21 -4.49 16.74
C ALA A 161 19.34 -5.89 17.39
N GLY A 162 19.32 -6.96 16.56
CA GLY A 162 19.44 -8.34 17.02
C GLY A 162 18.15 -8.95 17.60
N ALA A 163 17.06 -8.20 17.66
CA ALA A 163 15.75 -8.71 18.09
C ALA A 163 14.84 -8.97 16.89
N ARG A 164 14.19 -10.13 16.85
CA ARG A 164 13.17 -10.47 15.84
C ARG A 164 11.77 -10.24 16.42
N PHE A 165 10.94 -9.54 15.68
CA PHE A 165 9.57 -9.24 16.11
C PHE A 165 8.59 -9.25 14.93
N LEU A 166 7.33 -9.52 15.23
CA LEU A 166 6.24 -9.47 14.28
C LEU A 166 5.96 -8.02 13.89
N GLN A 167 5.88 -7.76 12.59
CA GLN A 167 5.52 -6.48 12.01
C GLN A 167 4.44 -6.68 10.94
N LEU A 168 3.49 -5.77 10.86
CA LEU A 168 2.48 -5.73 9.80
C LEU A 168 2.93 -4.71 8.75
N VAL A 169 3.20 -5.16 7.53
CA VAL A 169 3.42 -4.25 6.40
C VAL A 169 2.07 -3.82 5.88
N ILE A 170 1.74 -2.55 6.07
CA ILE A 170 0.41 -2.00 5.76
C ILE A 170 0.33 -1.63 4.28
N GLU A 171 -0.67 -2.18 3.60
CA GLU A 171 -1.01 -1.91 2.20
C GLU A 171 -2.14 -0.87 2.08
N ASP A 172 -3.14 -0.94 2.97
CA ASP A 172 -4.22 0.05 3.04
C ASP A 172 -4.80 0.12 4.47
N ILE A 173 -5.40 1.28 4.80
CA ILE A 173 -6.10 1.52 6.06
C ILE A 173 -7.37 2.34 5.78
N ARG A 174 -8.48 1.90 6.39
CA ARG A 174 -9.79 2.54 6.19
C ARG A 174 -10.55 2.71 7.50
#